data_05f932604446b8b741b9a1ce7933f243
#
_entry.id   05f932604446b8b741b9a1ce7933f243
#
_cell.length_a   1.000
_cell.length_b   1.000
_cell.length_c   1.000
_cell.angle_alpha   90.00
_cell.angle_beta   90.00
_cell.angle_gamma   90.00
#
_symmetry.space_group_name_H-M   'P 1'
#
loop_
_entity.id
_entity.type
_entity.pdbx_description
1 polymer ?
#
loop_
_entity_poly.entity_id
_entity_poly.type
_entity_poly.pdbx_seq_one_letter_code
_entity_poly.pdbx_strand_id
1 'polypeptide(L)'
;MRAGRAERAAAAKDARLRSDAQANRERILEVALAELTRSADVPLSTIAKKAGVGQGTLYRNFPSREDLVLEIYRHEMRQVADTAAELLRTRAPDQALREWMGHLARFAMAKAGLADALHKAISASCGQEKPGHGQMTEAVALLLRANEEVGTIRPGVTTDDFLLAIAGLWQIGPDENGQARARRLLDLVMDGLRAGAPGAAGPGAAAEPAD
;
A
#
# COMPACT_ATOMS: atom_id res chain seq x y z
N MET A 1 30.76 38.26 -6.10
CA MET A 1 30.58 37.04 -6.93
C MET A 1 31.07 35.71 -6.29
N ARG A 2 32.06 35.72 -5.35
CA ARG A 2 32.57 34.45 -4.73
C ARG A 2 31.64 33.83 -3.68
N ALA A 3 30.88 34.63 -2.91
CA ALA A 3 29.98 34.14 -1.86
C ALA A 3 28.83 33.27 -2.41
N GLY A 4 28.15 33.67 -3.47
CA GLY A 4 27.04 32.92 -4.06
C GLY A 4 27.45 31.58 -4.69
N ARG A 5 28.74 31.41 -5.06
CA ARG A 5 29.26 30.13 -5.56
C ARG A 5 29.50 29.12 -4.44
N ALA A 6 29.95 29.62 -3.27
CA ALA A 6 30.16 28.79 -2.07
C ALA A 6 28.84 28.31 -1.49
N GLU A 7 27.79 29.15 -1.43
CA GLU A 7 26.45 28.80 -0.97
C GLU A 7 25.79 27.76 -1.87
N ARG A 8 25.88 27.89 -3.21
CA ARG A 8 25.38 26.91 -4.16
C ARG A 8 26.11 25.58 -4.04
N ALA A 9 27.40 25.57 -3.82
CA ALA A 9 28.19 24.35 -3.62
C ALA A 9 27.80 23.63 -2.30
N ALA A 10 27.59 24.40 -1.21
CA ALA A 10 27.11 23.86 0.05
C ALA A 10 25.69 23.26 -0.07
N ALA A 11 24.78 24.00 -0.70
CA ALA A 11 23.43 23.52 -0.94
C ALA A 11 23.38 22.23 -1.82
N ALA A 12 24.22 22.15 -2.86
CA ALA A 12 24.35 20.97 -3.70
C ALA A 12 24.92 19.77 -2.94
N LYS A 13 25.91 20.00 -2.05
CA LYS A 13 26.47 18.97 -1.18
C LYS A 13 25.43 18.44 -0.19
N ASP A 14 24.65 19.32 0.43
CA ASP A 14 23.59 18.95 1.37
C ASP A 14 22.44 18.20 0.67
N ALA A 15 22.09 18.57 -0.56
CA ALA A 15 21.10 17.86 -1.37
C ALA A 15 21.60 16.46 -1.71
N ARG A 16 22.85 16.30 -2.08
CA ARG A 16 23.46 14.99 -2.37
C ARG A 16 23.52 14.10 -1.12
N LEU A 17 23.92 14.64 0.02
CA LEU A 17 23.94 13.88 1.28
C LEU A 17 22.55 13.40 1.69
N ARG A 18 21.52 14.22 1.50
CA ARG A 18 20.12 13.82 1.74
C ARG A 18 19.66 12.73 0.79
N SER A 19 20.00 12.83 -0.50
CA SER A 19 19.71 11.81 -1.50
C SER A 19 20.40 10.48 -1.19
N ASP A 20 21.69 10.52 -0.81
CA ASP A 20 22.44 9.32 -0.44
C ASP A 20 21.87 8.66 0.85
N ALA A 21 21.44 9.47 1.83
CA ALA A 21 20.80 8.97 3.04
C ALA A 21 19.44 8.31 2.76
N GLN A 22 18.65 8.94 1.86
CA GLN A 22 17.37 8.38 1.43
C GLN A 22 17.55 7.06 0.67
N ALA A 23 18.47 7.02 -0.28
CA ALA A 23 18.78 5.79 -1.03
C ALA A 23 19.28 4.65 -0.12
N ASN A 24 20.08 4.99 0.91
CA ASN A 24 20.50 4.03 1.92
C ASN A 24 19.33 3.51 2.76
N ARG A 25 18.38 4.40 3.13
CA ARG A 25 17.19 4.03 3.89
C ARG A 25 16.30 3.07 3.09
N GLU A 26 16.04 3.38 1.84
CA GLU A 26 15.25 2.54 0.92
C GLU A 26 15.88 1.17 0.73
N ARG A 27 17.20 1.10 0.50
CA ARG A 27 17.92 -0.18 0.38
C ARG A 27 17.85 -1.02 1.66
N ILE A 28 17.91 -0.39 2.84
CA ILE A 28 17.71 -1.10 4.12
C ILE A 28 16.31 -1.71 4.16
N LEU A 29 15.27 -0.97 3.79
CA LEU A 29 13.88 -1.44 3.80
C LEU A 29 13.67 -2.62 2.83
N GLU A 30 14.19 -2.54 1.60
CA GLU A 30 14.11 -3.62 0.61
C GLU A 30 14.77 -4.92 1.10
N VAL A 31 16.01 -4.80 1.60
CA VAL A 31 16.74 -5.95 2.13
C VAL A 31 16.05 -6.53 3.37
N ALA A 32 15.60 -5.66 4.27
CA ALA A 32 14.91 -6.07 5.49
C ALA A 32 13.61 -6.82 5.17
N LEU A 33 12.84 -6.31 4.20
CA LEU A 33 11.65 -6.96 3.73
C LEU A 33 11.92 -8.37 3.20
N ALA A 34 12.91 -8.52 2.31
CA ALA A 34 13.26 -9.81 1.74
C ALA A 34 13.71 -10.82 2.82
N GLU A 35 14.49 -10.37 3.80
CA GLU A 35 15.00 -11.22 4.87
C GLU A 35 13.92 -11.59 5.89
N LEU A 36 13.10 -10.63 6.32
CA LEU A 36 12.02 -10.86 7.28
C LEU A 36 10.89 -11.73 6.70
N THR A 37 10.67 -11.68 5.37
CA THR A 37 9.74 -12.59 4.69
C THR A 37 10.25 -14.03 4.70
N ARG A 38 11.57 -14.25 4.67
CA ARG A 38 12.18 -15.60 4.75
C ARG A 38 12.21 -16.13 6.18
N SER A 39 12.50 -15.26 7.14
CA SER A 39 12.63 -15.60 8.55
C SER A 39 12.31 -14.40 9.42
N ALA A 40 11.25 -14.50 10.22
CA ALA A 40 10.83 -13.43 11.13
C ALA A 40 11.91 -13.08 12.18
N ASP A 41 12.81 -14.02 12.50
CA ASP A 41 13.82 -13.87 13.55
C ASP A 41 15.21 -13.49 13.02
N VAL A 42 15.35 -13.12 11.74
CA VAL A 42 16.64 -12.71 11.16
C VAL A 42 17.28 -11.58 11.99
N PRO A 43 18.57 -11.68 12.40
CA PRO A 43 19.24 -10.63 13.16
C PRO A 43 19.36 -9.33 12.36
N LEU A 44 19.17 -8.17 13.01
CA LEU A 44 19.34 -6.85 12.38
C LEU A 44 20.76 -6.63 11.84
N SER A 45 21.76 -7.25 12.48
CA SER A 45 23.14 -7.25 11.98
C SER A 45 23.29 -7.91 10.60
N THR A 46 22.52 -8.96 10.33
CA THR A 46 22.48 -9.64 9.02
C THR A 46 21.85 -8.73 7.98
N ILE A 47 20.77 -8.04 8.33
CA ILE A 47 20.11 -7.05 7.46
C ILE A 47 21.09 -5.91 7.13
N ALA A 48 21.77 -5.33 8.14
CA ALA A 48 22.75 -4.27 7.94
C ALA A 48 23.87 -4.70 6.98
N LYS A 49 24.43 -5.90 7.20
CA LYS A 49 25.48 -6.48 6.33
C LYS A 49 25.01 -6.65 4.89
N LYS A 50 23.82 -7.21 4.68
CA LYS A 50 23.27 -7.43 3.33
C LYS A 50 22.88 -6.12 2.65
N ALA A 51 22.42 -5.11 3.38
CA ALA A 51 22.15 -3.78 2.88
C ALA A 51 23.43 -2.96 2.61
N GLY A 52 24.62 -3.47 2.96
CA GLY A 52 25.87 -2.78 2.78
C GLY A 52 26.04 -1.55 3.67
N VAL A 53 25.40 -1.53 4.85
CA VAL A 53 25.48 -0.42 5.80
C VAL A 53 26.07 -0.88 7.14
N GLY A 54 26.69 0.04 7.86
CA GLY A 54 27.15 -0.22 9.23
C GLY A 54 25.97 -0.38 10.19
N GLN A 55 26.12 -1.23 11.23
CA GLN A 55 25.09 -1.42 12.26
C GLN A 55 24.65 -0.09 12.89
N GLY A 56 25.60 0.80 13.20
CA GLY A 56 25.28 2.13 13.74
C GLY A 56 24.41 2.99 12.80
N THR A 57 24.54 2.80 11.48
CA THR A 57 23.68 3.46 10.50
C THR A 57 22.28 2.86 10.51
N LEU A 58 22.16 1.53 10.62
CA LEU A 58 20.87 0.87 10.72
C LEU A 58 20.13 1.32 11.97
N TYR A 59 20.76 1.27 13.16
CA TYR A 59 20.12 1.66 14.42
C TYR A 59 19.79 3.15 14.51
N ARG A 60 20.53 4.02 13.84
CA ARG A 60 20.17 5.46 13.73
C ARG A 60 18.91 5.67 12.90
N ASN A 61 18.69 4.86 11.87
CA ASN A 61 17.49 4.93 11.04
C ASN A 61 16.29 4.20 11.67
N PHE A 62 16.55 3.09 12.34
CA PHE A 62 15.53 2.20 12.91
C PHE A 62 16.02 1.73 14.29
N PRO A 63 15.62 2.45 15.37
CA PRO A 63 16.11 2.19 16.72
C PRO A 63 15.78 0.78 17.25
N SER A 64 14.66 0.22 16.79
CA SER A 64 14.21 -1.14 17.15
C SER A 64 13.85 -1.97 15.93
N ARG A 65 13.63 -3.26 16.12
CA ARG A 65 13.08 -4.16 15.11
C ARG A 65 11.65 -3.74 14.74
N GLU A 66 10.88 -3.37 15.73
CA GLU A 66 9.50 -2.91 15.60
C GLU A 66 9.42 -1.67 14.70
N ASP A 67 10.31 -0.69 14.92
CA ASP A 67 10.40 0.51 14.07
C ASP A 67 10.72 0.16 12.61
N LEU A 68 11.65 -0.78 12.40
CA LEU A 68 11.99 -1.26 11.06
C LEU A 68 10.79 -1.93 10.38
N VAL A 69 10.07 -2.81 11.10
CA VAL A 69 8.89 -3.52 10.59
C VAL A 69 7.76 -2.54 10.23
N LEU A 70 7.48 -1.57 11.11
CA LEU A 70 6.47 -0.54 10.85
C LEU A 70 6.83 0.33 9.64
N GLU A 71 8.11 0.66 9.48
CA GLU A 71 8.53 1.48 8.35
C GLU A 71 8.53 0.70 7.03
N ILE A 72 8.86 -0.59 7.04
CA ILE A 72 8.65 -1.47 5.88
C ILE A 72 7.18 -1.45 5.48
N TYR A 73 6.27 -1.63 6.43
CA TYR A 73 4.85 -1.61 6.17
C TYR A 73 4.39 -0.26 5.59
N ARG A 74 4.82 0.87 6.18
CA ARG A 74 4.52 2.21 5.65
C ARG A 74 5.02 2.41 4.22
N HIS A 75 6.25 1.98 3.96
CA HIS A 75 6.87 2.11 2.63
C HIS A 75 6.08 1.35 1.56
N GLU A 76 5.74 0.11 1.85
CA GLU A 76 4.99 -0.74 0.94
C GLU A 76 3.54 -0.25 0.73
N MET A 77 2.88 0.22 1.79
CA MET A 77 1.54 0.81 1.67
C MET A 77 1.54 2.07 0.80
N ARG A 78 2.57 2.90 0.92
CA ARG A 78 2.74 4.05 0.02
C ARG A 78 2.88 3.60 -1.43
N GLN A 79 3.73 2.61 -1.71
CA GLN A 79 3.90 2.10 -3.08
C GLN A 79 2.58 1.60 -3.67
N VAL A 80 1.79 0.86 -2.89
CA VAL A 80 0.46 0.42 -3.35
C VAL A 80 -0.46 1.62 -3.57
N ALA A 81 -0.50 2.59 -2.65
CA ALA A 81 -1.34 3.78 -2.77
C ALA A 81 -0.98 4.60 -4.01
N ASP A 82 0.31 4.83 -4.27
CA ASP A 82 0.80 5.62 -5.40
C ASP A 82 0.40 5.04 -6.76
N THR A 83 0.18 3.72 -6.86
CA THR A 83 -0.29 3.09 -8.10
C THR A 83 -1.71 3.49 -8.49
N ALA A 84 -2.54 3.99 -7.57
CA ALA A 84 -3.94 4.34 -7.85
C ALA A 84 -4.08 5.43 -8.92
N ALA A 85 -3.33 6.52 -8.77
CA ALA A 85 -3.35 7.63 -9.73
C ALA A 85 -2.82 7.21 -11.12
N GLU A 86 -1.79 6.37 -11.16
CA GLU A 86 -1.23 5.86 -12.42
C GLU A 86 -2.22 4.92 -13.13
N LEU A 87 -2.88 4.05 -12.40
CA LEU A 87 -3.90 3.17 -12.96
C LEU A 87 -5.07 3.95 -13.54
N LEU A 88 -5.57 4.97 -12.84
CA LEU A 88 -6.65 5.83 -13.35
C LEU A 88 -6.25 6.63 -14.60
N ARG A 89 -4.96 6.94 -14.77
CA ARG A 89 -4.47 7.62 -15.97
C ARG A 89 -4.40 6.71 -17.19
N THR A 90 -4.29 5.38 -16.99
CA THR A 90 -4.02 4.40 -18.05
C THR A 90 -5.13 3.38 -18.27
N ARG A 91 -6.14 3.34 -17.41
CA ARG A 91 -7.23 2.34 -17.40
C ARG A 91 -8.59 3.02 -17.23
N ALA A 92 -9.65 2.33 -17.62
CA ALA A 92 -11.00 2.69 -17.20
C ALA A 92 -11.12 2.57 -15.66
N PRO A 93 -11.95 3.42 -15.01
CA PRO A 93 -12.01 3.48 -13.55
C PRO A 93 -12.28 2.14 -12.86
N ASP A 94 -13.16 1.30 -13.38
CA ASP A 94 -13.48 -0.01 -12.84
C ASP A 94 -12.31 -1.01 -12.98
N GLN A 95 -11.59 -0.94 -14.09
CA GLN A 95 -10.38 -1.72 -14.30
C GLN A 95 -9.25 -1.25 -13.39
N ALA A 96 -9.10 0.07 -13.20
CA ALA A 96 -8.12 0.65 -12.29
C ALA A 96 -8.36 0.19 -10.85
N LEU A 97 -9.60 0.25 -10.37
CA LEU A 97 -9.98 -0.22 -9.04
C LEU A 97 -9.70 -1.71 -8.88
N ARG A 98 -10.10 -2.53 -9.85
CA ARG A 98 -9.88 -4.00 -9.81
C ARG A 98 -8.40 -4.36 -9.81
N GLU A 99 -7.59 -3.70 -10.64
CA GLU A 99 -6.14 -3.92 -10.74
C GLU A 99 -5.44 -3.46 -9.46
N TRP A 100 -5.83 -2.31 -8.91
CA TRP A 100 -5.30 -1.80 -7.64
C TRP A 100 -5.58 -2.76 -6.46
N MET A 101 -6.81 -3.26 -6.34
CA MET A 101 -7.13 -4.29 -5.35
C MET A 101 -6.27 -5.55 -5.53
N GLY A 102 -5.97 -5.92 -6.79
CA GLY A 102 -5.06 -7.02 -7.10
C GLY A 102 -3.62 -6.76 -6.62
N HIS A 103 -3.13 -5.51 -6.70
CA HIS A 103 -1.83 -5.12 -6.14
C HIS A 103 -1.83 -5.29 -4.62
N LEU A 104 -2.87 -4.82 -3.94
CA LEU A 104 -3.03 -4.96 -2.49
C LEU A 104 -3.10 -6.44 -2.06
N ALA A 105 -3.81 -7.28 -2.80
CA ALA A 105 -3.90 -8.71 -2.52
C ALA A 105 -2.53 -9.41 -2.68
N ARG A 106 -1.78 -9.10 -3.74
CA ARG A 106 -0.41 -9.62 -3.92
C ARG A 106 0.50 -9.20 -2.78
N PHE A 107 0.40 -7.94 -2.36
CA PHE A 107 1.12 -7.45 -1.20
C PHE A 107 0.77 -8.24 0.06
N ALA A 108 -0.52 -8.38 0.39
CA ALA A 108 -0.97 -9.11 1.58
C ALA A 108 -0.43 -10.55 1.61
N MET A 109 -0.48 -11.26 0.49
CA MET A 109 0.03 -12.63 0.37
C MET A 109 1.56 -12.72 0.44
N ALA A 110 2.27 -11.83 -0.24
CA ALA A 110 3.74 -11.83 -0.24
C ALA A 110 4.33 -11.55 1.15
N LYS A 111 3.58 -10.86 2.02
CA LYS A 111 4.01 -10.41 3.35
C LYS A 111 3.42 -11.23 4.50
N ALA A 112 2.79 -12.37 4.22
CA ALA A 112 2.23 -13.23 5.27
C ALA A 112 3.28 -13.63 6.33
N GLY A 113 4.54 -13.84 5.93
CA GLY A 113 5.64 -14.09 6.87
C GLY A 113 6.02 -12.90 7.76
N LEU A 114 5.63 -11.67 7.39
CA LEU A 114 5.84 -10.46 8.18
C LEU A 114 4.65 -10.15 9.10
N ALA A 115 3.51 -10.84 8.93
CA ALA A 115 2.26 -10.53 9.62
C ALA A 115 2.40 -10.59 11.15
N ASP A 116 3.09 -11.60 11.68
CA ASP A 116 3.31 -11.74 13.12
C ASP A 116 4.19 -10.63 13.69
N ALA A 117 5.27 -10.26 12.98
CA ALA A 117 6.14 -9.18 13.39
C ALA A 117 5.41 -7.83 13.34
N LEU A 118 4.59 -7.62 12.32
CA LEU A 118 3.75 -6.44 12.17
C LEU A 118 2.68 -6.36 13.28
N HIS A 119 2.03 -7.48 13.60
CA HIS A 119 1.02 -7.54 14.67
C HIS A 119 1.64 -7.16 16.02
N LYS A 120 2.82 -7.70 16.33
CA LYS A 120 3.58 -7.34 17.54
C LYS A 120 3.97 -5.86 17.56
N ALA A 121 4.46 -5.33 16.43
CA ALA A 121 4.86 -3.92 16.31
C ALA A 121 3.68 -2.96 16.46
N ILE A 122 2.52 -3.25 15.84
CA ILE A 122 1.29 -2.46 15.98
C ILE A 122 0.77 -2.52 17.42
N SER A 123 0.76 -3.70 18.05
CA SER A 123 0.31 -3.86 19.44
C SER A 123 1.19 -3.11 20.44
N ALA A 124 2.50 -2.98 20.15
CA ALA A 124 3.41 -2.18 20.95
C ALA A 124 3.23 -0.67 20.78
N SER A 125 2.65 -0.23 19.67
CA SER A 125 2.45 1.18 19.31
C SER A 125 1.09 1.72 19.81
N CYS A 126 0.73 1.45 21.07
CA CYS A 126 -0.55 1.89 21.66
C CYS A 126 -0.89 3.34 21.32
N GLY A 127 -2.00 3.58 20.60
CA GLY A 127 -2.62 4.89 20.39
C GLY A 127 -2.15 5.69 19.18
N GLN A 128 -1.26 5.18 18.32
CA GLN A 128 -0.92 5.82 17.05
C GLN A 128 -1.82 5.32 15.92
N GLU A 129 -2.16 6.22 14.99
CA GLU A 129 -2.83 5.83 13.73
C GLU A 129 -2.09 4.66 13.07
N LYS A 130 -2.86 3.71 12.51
CA LYS A 130 -2.27 2.58 11.77
C LYS A 130 -1.33 3.12 10.69
N PRO A 131 -0.08 2.68 10.64
CA PRO A 131 0.89 3.18 9.67
C PRO A 131 0.37 3.05 8.24
N GLY A 132 0.45 4.13 7.45
CA GLY A 132 0.00 4.14 6.05
C GLY A 132 -1.51 4.25 5.84
N HIS A 133 -2.32 4.35 6.90
CA HIS A 133 -3.78 4.44 6.79
C HIS A 133 -4.23 5.67 5.98
N GLY A 134 -3.67 6.84 6.23
CA GLY A 134 -4.05 8.08 5.51
C GLY A 134 -3.85 7.97 4.00
N GLN A 135 -2.68 7.50 3.55
CA GLN A 135 -2.38 7.35 2.12
C GLN A 135 -3.26 6.31 1.43
N MET A 136 -3.56 5.20 2.15
CA MET A 136 -4.50 4.19 1.63
C MET A 136 -5.92 4.74 1.52
N THR A 137 -6.36 5.51 2.50
CA THR A 137 -7.67 6.18 2.48
C THR A 137 -7.78 7.17 1.31
N GLU A 138 -6.74 7.97 1.07
CA GLU A 138 -6.68 8.89 -0.08
C GLU A 138 -6.73 8.16 -1.42
N ALA A 139 -5.97 7.07 -1.57
CA ALA A 139 -5.96 6.26 -2.79
C ALA A 139 -7.33 5.61 -3.05
N VAL A 140 -7.96 5.06 -2.00
CA VAL A 140 -9.31 4.49 -2.10
C VAL A 140 -10.33 5.56 -2.44
N ALA A 141 -10.29 6.73 -1.79
CA ALA A 141 -11.20 7.85 -2.08
C ALA A 141 -11.08 8.30 -3.55
N LEU A 142 -9.85 8.35 -4.09
CA LEU A 142 -9.61 8.70 -5.48
C LEU A 142 -10.24 7.66 -6.42
N LEU A 143 -10.03 6.37 -6.18
CA LEU A 143 -10.56 5.28 -7.00
C LEU A 143 -12.10 5.20 -6.93
N LEU A 144 -12.67 5.28 -5.73
CA LEU A 144 -14.14 5.24 -5.56
C LEU A 144 -14.80 6.43 -6.27
N ARG A 145 -14.29 7.65 -6.06
CA ARG A 145 -14.81 8.86 -6.71
C ARG A 145 -14.79 8.74 -8.24
N ALA A 146 -13.68 8.32 -8.83
CA ALA A 146 -13.57 8.14 -10.27
C ALA A 146 -14.59 7.13 -10.82
N ASN A 147 -14.89 6.07 -10.06
CA ASN A 147 -15.88 5.07 -10.44
C ASN A 147 -17.33 5.57 -10.25
N GLU A 148 -17.62 6.33 -9.20
CA GLU A 148 -18.92 6.95 -8.98
C GLU A 148 -19.24 7.97 -10.08
N GLU A 149 -18.28 8.81 -10.47
CA GLU A 149 -18.42 9.82 -11.52
C GLU A 149 -18.84 9.23 -12.88
N VAL A 150 -18.34 8.03 -13.21
CA VAL A 150 -18.71 7.32 -14.46
C VAL A 150 -19.84 6.30 -14.26
N GLY A 151 -20.35 6.15 -13.04
CA GLY A 151 -21.47 5.26 -12.70
C GLY A 151 -21.13 3.77 -12.75
N THR A 152 -19.88 3.37 -12.62
CA THR A 152 -19.46 1.95 -12.64
C THR A 152 -19.62 1.25 -11.28
N ILE A 153 -19.76 2.02 -10.22
CA ILE A 153 -20.12 1.53 -8.88
C ILE A 153 -21.33 2.28 -8.34
N ARG A 154 -22.00 1.69 -7.36
CA ARG A 154 -23.11 2.33 -6.64
C ARG A 154 -22.61 3.53 -5.84
N PRO A 155 -23.42 4.60 -5.70
CA PRO A 155 -23.06 5.76 -4.89
C PRO A 155 -23.08 5.43 -3.38
N GLY A 156 -22.37 6.26 -2.60
CA GLY A 156 -22.42 6.24 -1.15
C GLY A 156 -21.55 5.17 -0.48
N VAL A 157 -20.63 4.56 -1.20
CA VAL A 157 -19.62 3.66 -0.62
C VAL A 157 -18.53 4.52 0.04
N THR A 158 -18.39 4.40 1.36
CA THR A 158 -17.33 5.11 2.07
C THR A 158 -15.98 4.39 1.93
N THR A 159 -14.88 5.15 2.10
CA THR A 159 -13.53 4.57 2.14
C THR A 159 -13.37 3.55 3.26
N ASP A 160 -13.98 3.80 4.42
CA ASP A 160 -13.91 2.92 5.58
C ASP A 160 -14.65 1.60 5.33
N ASP A 161 -15.86 1.66 4.73
CA ASP A 161 -16.62 0.46 4.35
C ASP A 161 -15.85 -0.39 3.34
N PHE A 162 -15.25 0.26 2.32
CA PHE A 162 -14.43 -0.42 1.34
C PHE A 162 -13.20 -1.10 1.96
N LEU A 163 -12.43 -0.36 2.78
CA LEU A 163 -11.26 -0.91 3.45
C LEU A 163 -11.62 -2.06 4.38
N LEU A 164 -12.77 -1.96 5.07
CA LEU A 164 -13.29 -3.05 5.90
C LEU A 164 -13.67 -4.27 5.08
N ALA A 165 -14.32 -4.08 3.93
CA ALA A 165 -14.72 -5.17 3.05
C ALA A 165 -13.50 -5.95 2.50
N ILE A 166 -12.40 -5.27 2.17
CA ILE A 166 -11.17 -5.91 1.68
C ILE A 166 -10.23 -6.37 2.80
N ALA A 167 -10.52 -6.06 4.07
CA ALA A 167 -9.68 -6.46 5.21
C ALA A 167 -9.51 -7.98 5.32
N GLY A 168 -10.46 -8.79 4.80
CA GLY A 168 -10.34 -10.23 4.69
C GLY A 168 -9.13 -10.73 3.88
N LEU A 169 -8.53 -9.89 3.03
CA LEU A 169 -7.30 -10.24 2.31
C LEU A 169 -6.14 -10.58 3.25
N TRP A 170 -6.08 -9.92 4.42
CA TRP A 170 -5.04 -10.15 5.42
C TRP A 170 -5.17 -11.48 6.19
N GLN A 171 -6.31 -12.15 6.04
CA GLN A 171 -6.58 -13.47 6.61
C GLN A 171 -6.25 -14.62 5.65
N ILE A 172 -5.87 -14.29 4.40
CA ILE A 172 -5.55 -15.28 3.38
C ILE A 172 -4.07 -15.65 3.51
N GLY A 173 -3.80 -16.91 3.86
CA GLY A 173 -2.45 -17.45 3.90
C GLY A 173 -1.82 -17.59 2.50
N PRO A 174 -0.47 -17.69 2.42
CA PRO A 174 0.28 -17.84 1.17
C PRO A 174 0.26 -19.28 0.63
N ASP A 175 -0.79 -20.05 0.91
CA ASP A 175 -0.95 -21.43 0.42
C ASP A 175 -1.30 -21.46 -1.09
N GLU A 176 -1.28 -22.64 -1.68
CA GLU A 176 -1.58 -22.87 -3.11
C GLU A 176 -2.96 -22.32 -3.52
N ASN A 177 -3.91 -22.25 -2.59
CA ASN A 177 -5.26 -21.73 -2.80
C ASN A 177 -5.39 -20.22 -2.50
N GLY A 178 -4.38 -19.59 -1.89
CA GLY A 178 -4.41 -18.20 -1.44
C GLY A 178 -4.74 -17.23 -2.57
N GLN A 179 -4.10 -17.36 -3.72
CA GLN A 179 -4.36 -16.50 -4.88
C GLN A 179 -5.79 -16.67 -5.42
N ALA A 180 -6.27 -17.90 -5.51
CA ALA A 180 -7.64 -18.19 -5.98
C ALA A 180 -8.69 -17.65 -4.99
N ARG A 181 -8.41 -17.76 -3.67
CA ARG A 181 -9.27 -17.22 -2.61
C ARG A 181 -9.30 -15.69 -2.63
N ALA A 182 -8.15 -15.05 -2.76
CA ALA A 182 -8.05 -13.60 -2.89
C ALA A 182 -8.83 -13.09 -4.11
N ARG A 183 -8.68 -13.75 -5.26
CA ARG A 183 -9.43 -13.39 -6.48
C ARG A 183 -10.94 -13.48 -6.26
N ARG A 184 -11.46 -14.57 -5.69
CA ARG A 184 -12.89 -14.71 -5.39
C ARG A 184 -13.40 -13.65 -4.42
N LEU A 185 -12.60 -13.31 -3.38
CA LEU A 185 -12.97 -12.24 -2.46
C LEU A 185 -13.07 -10.90 -3.18
N LEU A 186 -12.08 -10.57 -4.03
CA LEU A 186 -12.10 -9.33 -4.80
C LEU A 186 -13.23 -9.30 -5.83
N ASP A 187 -13.57 -10.42 -6.46
CA ASP A 187 -14.72 -10.52 -7.36
C ASP A 187 -16.02 -10.24 -6.59
N LEU A 188 -16.20 -10.84 -5.41
CA LEU A 188 -17.36 -10.59 -4.54
C LEU A 188 -17.48 -9.10 -4.15
N VAL A 189 -16.36 -8.44 -3.82
CA VAL A 189 -16.34 -7.01 -3.49
C VAL A 189 -16.73 -6.18 -4.73
N MET A 190 -16.15 -6.48 -5.90
CA MET A 190 -16.49 -5.77 -7.14
C MET A 190 -17.96 -5.94 -7.52
N ASP A 191 -18.52 -7.15 -7.40
CA ASP A 191 -19.94 -7.41 -7.68
C ASP A 191 -20.82 -6.62 -6.71
N GLY A 192 -20.45 -6.57 -5.42
CA GLY A 192 -21.14 -5.76 -4.42
C GLY A 192 -21.09 -4.26 -4.73
N LEU A 193 -19.97 -3.75 -5.24
CA LEU A 193 -19.82 -2.35 -5.66
C LEU A 193 -20.64 -2.02 -6.91
N ARG A 194 -20.74 -2.97 -7.85
CA ARG A 194 -21.52 -2.80 -9.10
C ARG A 194 -23.02 -2.94 -8.88
N ALA A 195 -23.45 -3.62 -7.84
CA ALA A 195 -24.86 -3.83 -7.54
C ALA A 195 -25.55 -2.49 -7.27
N GLY A 196 -26.49 -2.09 -8.16
CA GLY A 196 -27.18 -0.80 -8.10
C GLY A 196 -26.37 0.38 -8.64
N ALA A 197 -25.29 0.13 -9.38
CA ALA A 197 -24.55 1.18 -10.10
C ALA A 197 -25.43 1.78 -11.22
N PRO A 198 -25.41 3.12 -11.43
CA PRO A 198 -26.20 3.75 -12.49
C PRO A 198 -25.90 3.21 -13.90
N GLY A 199 -24.65 2.87 -14.18
CA GLY A 199 -24.20 2.28 -15.45
C GLY A 199 -24.54 0.79 -15.61
N ALA A 200 -25.00 0.10 -14.56
CA ALA A 200 -25.43 -1.29 -14.62
C ALA A 200 -26.87 -1.47 -15.12
N ALA A 201 -27.66 -0.39 -15.15
CA ALA A 201 -28.96 -0.39 -15.80
C ALA A 201 -28.74 -0.42 -17.32
N GLY A 202 -28.74 -1.63 -17.91
CA GLY A 202 -28.74 -1.82 -19.36
C GLY A 202 -29.91 -1.06 -20.01
N PRO A 203 -29.88 -0.78 -21.34
CA PRO A 203 -30.91 -0.03 -22.05
C PRO A 203 -32.21 -0.85 -22.20
N GLY A 204 -32.87 -1.17 -21.08
CA GLY A 204 -34.03 -2.08 -21.07
C GLY A 204 -35.12 -1.77 -20.04
N ALA A 205 -34.96 -0.79 -19.16
CA ALA A 205 -36.03 -0.33 -18.28
C ALA A 205 -36.73 0.92 -18.90
N ALA A 206 -37.27 0.76 -20.13
CA ALA A 206 -38.24 1.68 -20.63
C ALA A 206 -39.51 1.54 -19.78
N ALA A 207 -39.94 2.68 -19.21
CA ALA A 207 -41.16 2.80 -18.43
C ALA A 207 -42.35 2.11 -19.14
N GLU A 208 -43.02 1.18 -18.49
CA GLU A 208 -44.39 0.85 -18.82
C GLU A 208 -45.27 2.09 -18.60
N PRO A 209 -46.04 2.50 -19.60
CA PRO A 209 -47.01 3.56 -19.40
C PRO A 209 -48.13 3.00 -18.50
N ALA A 210 -48.41 3.72 -17.43
CA ALA A 210 -49.60 3.50 -16.62
C ALA A 210 -50.84 3.76 -17.48
N ASP A 211 -51.69 2.76 -17.63
CA ASP A 211 -53.08 2.83 -18.06
C ASP A 211 -53.94 3.15 -16.84
#